data_67802e64c847c21796edce4be590ebbd
#
_entry.id   67802e64c847c21796edce4be590ebbd
#
_cell.length_a   1.000
_cell.length_b   1.000
_cell.length_c   1.000
_cell.angle_alpha   90.00
_cell.angle_beta   90.00
_cell.angle_gamma   90.00
#
_symmetry.space_group_name_H-M   'P 1'
#
loop_
_entity.id
_entity.type
_entity.pdbx_description
1 polymer ?
#
loop_
_entity_poly.entity_id
_entity_poly.type
_entity_poly.pdbx_seq_one_letter_code
_entity_poly.pdbx_strand_id
1 'polypeptide(L)'
;MEYPARIVAMGFFEARDIIIKMIDLDPLPLGVEKLVEERWQEELKRNPHLTPGPLLVAVDVSIIPGDDGGQIKLTCGISNYKNFMGTTHESVAPYIEERYWHRAIGVMSVTYTADDYIMLGIRSPKIDWGL
;
A
#
# COMPACT_ATOMS: atom_id res chain seq x y z
N MET A 1 16.55 -1.06 6.43
CA MET A 1 15.87 0.23 6.68
C MET A 1 14.55 -0.07 7.36
N GLU A 2 14.40 0.33 8.59
CA GLU A 2 13.13 0.24 9.28
C GLU A 2 12.24 1.37 8.78
N TYR A 3 11.11 1.04 8.19
CA TYR A 3 10.05 2.01 7.95
C TYR A 3 9.27 2.16 9.25
N PRO A 4 9.37 3.29 9.95
CA PRO A 4 8.63 3.47 11.18
C PRO A 4 7.13 3.43 10.86
N ALA A 5 6.43 2.44 11.37
CA ALA A 5 4.98 2.43 11.33
C ALA A 5 4.46 3.60 12.19
N ARG A 6 3.55 4.39 11.63
CA ARG A 6 2.91 5.50 12.33
C ARG A 6 1.41 5.26 12.40
N ILE A 7 0.85 5.28 13.59
CA ILE A 7 -0.60 5.33 13.78
C ILE A 7 -1.06 6.75 13.47
N VAL A 8 -1.87 6.91 12.42
CA VAL A 8 -2.42 8.19 12.01
C VAL A 8 -3.74 8.47 12.72
N ALA A 9 -4.59 7.45 12.85
CA ALA A 9 -5.86 7.51 13.55
C ALA A 9 -6.16 6.18 14.23
N MET A 10 -6.84 6.24 15.37
CA MET A 10 -7.34 5.08 16.08
C MET A 10 -8.70 5.41 16.67
N GLY A 11 -9.68 4.52 16.50
CA GLY A 11 -11.03 4.71 17.00
C GLY A 11 -12.03 3.83 16.26
N PHE A 12 -13.30 4.08 16.51
CA PHE A 12 -14.41 3.45 15.79
C PHE A 12 -14.88 4.38 14.68
N PHE A 13 -14.67 3.98 13.43
CA PHE A 13 -15.09 4.71 12.26
C PHE A 13 -16.07 3.87 11.45
N GLU A 14 -17.20 4.48 11.09
CA GLU A 14 -18.13 3.90 10.13
C GLU A 14 -17.68 4.23 8.70
N ALA A 15 -18.22 3.52 7.71
CA ALA A 15 -17.88 3.77 6.30
C ALA A 15 -18.13 5.24 5.88
N ARG A 16 -19.16 5.87 6.44
CA ARG A 16 -19.48 7.30 6.21
C ARG A 16 -18.43 8.28 6.75
N ASP A 17 -17.61 7.83 7.70
CA ASP A 17 -16.56 8.64 8.33
C ASP A 17 -15.24 8.56 7.55
N ILE A 18 -15.20 7.75 6.50
CA ILE A 18 -14.03 7.58 5.64
C ILE A 18 -14.32 8.22 4.29
N ILE A 19 -13.61 9.31 3.99
CA ILE A 19 -13.72 10.03 2.73
C ILE A 19 -12.54 9.64 1.85
N ILE A 20 -12.82 9.10 0.67
CA ILE A 20 -11.81 8.74 -0.31
C ILE A 20 -11.83 9.76 -1.45
N LYS A 21 -10.71 10.44 -1.66
CA LYS A 21 -10.49 11.32 -2.80
C LYS A 21 -9.55 10.63 -3.79
N MET A 22 -10.02 10.42 -5.00
CA MET A 22 -9.21 9.90 -6.09
C MET A 22 -8.51 11.03 -6.84
N ILE A 23 -7.22 10.86 -7.10
CA ILE A 23 -6.42 11.78 -7.91
C ILE A 23 -5.63 11.00 -8.96
N ASP A 24 -5.20 11.69 -9.99
CA ASP A 24 -4.20 11.17 -10.91
C ASP A 24 -2.82 11.27 -10.25
N LEU A 25 -2.05 10.20 -10.33
CA LEU A 25 -0.68 10.18 -9.82
C LEU A 25 0.25 10.90 -10.79
N ASP A 26 1.24 11.59 -10.24
CA ASP A 26 2.34 12.10 -11.04
C ASP A 26 3.06 10.96 -11.76
N PRO A 27 3.41 11.10 -13.03
CA PRO A 27 4.20 10.11 -13.74
C PRO A 27 5.57 9.97 -13.07
N LEU A 28 6.06 8.74 -13.00
CA LEU A 28 7.42 8.50 -12.51
C LEU A 28 8.45 9.16 -13.46
N PRO A 29 9.47 9.83 -12.92
CA PRO A 29 10.59 10.28 -13.75
C PRO A 29 11.25 9.11 -14.48
N LEU A 30 11.76 9.36 -15.67
CA LEU A 30 12.37 8.31 -16.52
C LEU A 30 13.46 7.50 -15.79
N GLY A 31 14.27 8.16 -14.97
CA GLY A 31 15.29 7.50 -14.17
C GLY A 31 14.71 6.56 -13.11
N VAL A 32 13.57 6.93 -12.52
CA VAL A 32 12.85 6.10 -11.55
C VAL A 32 12.18 4.92 -12.25
N GLU A 33 11.53 5.14 -13.38
CA GLU A 33 10.94 4.06 -14.18
C GLU A 33 11.96 2.98 -14.54
N LYS A 34 13.17 3.39 -14.91
CA LYS A 34 14.26 2.46 -15.23
C LYS A 34 14.65 1.60 -14.04
N LEU A 35 14.82 2.20 -12.85
CA LEU A 35 15.14 1.47 -11.63
C LEU A 35 14.03 0.49 -11.25
N VAL A 36 12.77 0.92 -11.37
CA VAL A 36 11.59 0.07 -11.13
C VAL A 36 11.56 -1.11 -12.10
N GLU A 37 11.84 -0.88 -13.39
CA GLU A 37 11.87 -1.94 -14.39
C GLU A 37 12.99 -2.95 -14.12
N GLU A 38 14.19 -2.49 -13.82
CA GLU A 38 15.32 -3.36 -13.46
C GLU A 38 14.97 -4.24 -12.26
N ARG A 39 14.38 -3.65 -11.22
CA ARG A 39 13.91 -4.38 -10.02
C ARG A 39 12.82 -5.39 -10.36
N TRP A 40 11.86 -5.00 -11.20
CA TRP A 40 10.79 -5.89 -11.63
C TRP A 40 11.31 -7.13 -12.36
N GLN A 41 12.29 -6.96 -13.24
CA GLN A 41 12.91 -8.07 -13.95
C GLN A 41 13.64 -9.04 -13.01
N GLU A 42 14.26 -8.53 -11.95
CA GLU A 42 14.87 -9.37 -10.93
C GLU A 42 13.83 -10.17 -10.14
N GLU A 43 12.71 -9.55 -9.76
CA GLU A 43 11.64 -10.24 -9.07
C GLU A 43 10.96 -11.30 -9.93
N LEU A 44 10.77 -11.04 -11.22
CA LEU A 44 10.24 -12.02 -12.17
C LEU A 44 11.14 -13.25 -12.32
N LYS A 45 12.45 -13.10 -12.18
CA LYS A 45 13.37 -14.25 -12.13
C LYS A 45 13.14 -15.11 -10.89
N ARG A 46 12.83 -14.49 -9.76
CA ARG A 46 12.51 -15.18 -8.50
C ARG A 46 11.12 -15.82 -8.52
N ASN A 47 10.16 -15.08 -9.00
CA ASN A 47 8.76 -15.51 -9.07
C ASN A 47 8.14 -15.12 -10.42
N PRO A 48 8.18 -16.03 -11.41
CA PRO A 48 7.63 -15.77 -12.74
C PRO A 48 6.10 -15.60 -12.78
N HIS A 49 5.40 -15.89 -11.68
CA HIS A 49 3.95 -15.76 -11.57
C HIS A 49 3.49 -14.37 -11.16
N LEU A 50 4.41 -13.44 -10.85
CA LEU A 50 4.06 -12.06 -10.53
C LEU A 50 3.44 -11.36 -11.73
N THR A 51 2.41 -10.58 -11.45
CA THR A 51 1.73 -9.75 -12.44
C THR A 51 1.68 -8.30 -11.96
N PRO A 52 1.82 -7.32 -12.85
CA PRO A 52 1.74 -5.91 -12.50
C PRO A 52 0.26 -5.44 -12.36
N GLY A 53 -0.53 -6.19 -11.58
CA GLY A 53 -1.95 -5.89 -11.38
C GLY A 53 -2.18 -4.50 -10.79
N PRO A 54 -3.34 -3.87 -11.07
CA PRO A 54 -3.67 -2.55 -10.53
C PRO A 54 -3.87 -2.62 -9.01
N LEU A 55 -3.48 -1.55 -8.32
CA LEU A 55 -3.73 -1.38 -6.90
C LEU A 55 -3.90 0.09 -6.53
N LEU A 56 -4.56 0.33 -5.40
CA LEU A 56 -4.66 1.66 -4.81
C LEU A 56 -3.42 1.97 -4.00
N VAL A 57 -2.93 3.19 -4.16
CA VAL A 57 -1.85 3.73 -3.34
C VAL A 57 -2.34 4.95 -2.55
N ALA A 58 -1.86 5.08 -1.33
CA ALA A 58 -2.10 6.23 -0.49
C ALA A 58 -1.13 7.35 -0.87
N VAL A 59 -1.66 8.52 -1.16
CA VAL A 59 -0.90 9.75 -1.40
C VAL A 59 -0.86 10.58 -0.12
N ASP A 60 -2.00 10.68 0.54
CA ASP A 60 -2.12 11.42 1.80
C ASP A 60 -3.22 10.81 2.68
N VAL A 61 -3.02 10.89 3.98
CA VAL A 61 -3.99 10.50 5.00
C VAL A 61 -4.10 11.63 6.00
N SER A 62 -5.29 12.19 6.15
CA SER A 62 -5.56 13.25 7.11
C SER A 62 -6.82 12.98 7.91
N ILE A 63 -6.91 13.60 9.09
CA ILE A 63 -8.08 13.54 9.95
C ILE A 63 -8.76 14.89 9.90
N ILE A 64 -10.08 14.87 9.65
CA ILE A 64 -10.94 16.04 9.75
C ILE A 64 -11.59 15.95 11.14
N PRO A 65 -11.26 16.86 12.09
CA PRO A 65 -11.88 16.87 13.40
C PRO A 65 -13.40 17.07 13.33
N GLY A 66 -14.14 16.46 14.25
CA GLY A 66 -15.58 16.61 14.36
C GLY A 66 -16.05 16.24 15.77
N ASP A 67 -17.27 16.64 16.11
CA ASP A 67 -17.84 16.46 17.45
C ASP A 67 -18.00 14.98 17.83
N ASP A 68 -18.18 14.10 16.83
CA ASP A 68 -18.40 12.66 16.98
C ASP A 68 -17.14 11.81 16.63
N GLY A 69 -15.94 12.35 16.88
CA GLY A 69 -14.68 11.62 16.63
C GLY A 69 -14.00 11.94 15.29
N GLY A 70 -14.69 12.68 14.42
CA GLY A 70 -14.12 13.15 13.15
C GLY A 70 -14.23 12.18 11.99
N GLN A 71 -13.54 12.53 10.90
CA GLN A 71 -13.52 11.76 9.66
C GLN A 71 -12.08 11.51 9.24
N ILE A 72 -11.85 10.40 8.55
CA ILE A 72 -10.57 10.09 7.91
C ILE A 72 -10.69 10.42 6.42
N LYS A 73 -9.79 11.27 5.93
CA LYS A 73 -9.66 11.55 4.50
C LYS A 73 -8.45 10.83 3.92
N LEU A 74 -8.70 9.96 2.98
CA LEU A 74 -7.69 9.27 2.20
C LEU A 74 -7.61 9.88 0.81
N THR A 75 -6.46 10.42 0.43
CA THR A 75 -6.19 10.79 -0.95
C THR A 75 -5.44 9.65 -1.61
N CYS A 76 -6.01 9.10 -2.67
CA CYS A 76 -5.55 7.88 -3.30
C CYS A 76 -5.35 8.06 -4.79
N GLY A 77 -4.50 7.24 -5.37
CA GLY A 77 -4.35 7.09 -6.81
C GLY A 77 -4.33 5.62 -7.21
N ILE A 78 -4.50 5.37 -8.49
CA ILE A 78 -4.36 4.03 -9.05
C ILE A 78 -2.95 3.86 -9.57
N SER A 79 -2.28 2.82 -9.09
CA SER A 79 -0.97 2.38 -9.55
C SER A 79 -1.02 0.90 -9.91
N ASN A 80 0.10 0.23 -9.92
CA ASN A 80 0.21 -1.20 -10.16
C ASN A 80 1.25 -1.81 -9.20
N TYR A 81 1.20 -3.14 -9.08
CA TYR A 81 2.06 -3.88 -8.17
C TYR A 81 3.56 -3.70 -8.49
N LYS A 82 3.93 -3.60 -9.77
CA LYS A 82 5.30 -3.34 -10.21
C LYS A 82 5.85 -2.02 -9.64
N ASN A 83 5.08 -0.94 -9.79
CA ASN A 83 5.47 0.38 -9.29
C ASN A 83 5.49 0.44 -7.76
N PHE A 84 4.51 -0.18 -7.11
CA PHE A 84 4.52 -0.30 -5.63
C PHE A 84 5.79 -0.99 -5.15
N MET A 85 6.04 -2.19 -5.65
CA MET A 85 7.19 -2.97 -5.22
C MET A 85 8.51 -2.28 -5.57
N GLY A 86 8.61 -1.72 -6.78
CA GLY A 86 9.83 -1.07 -7.24
C GLY A 86 10.16 0.21 -6.51
N THR A 87 9.20 1.11 -6.31
CA THR A 87 9.45 2.42 -5.67
C THR A 87 9.62 2.34 -4.16
N THR A 88 9.14 1.28 -3.51
CA THR A 88 9.26 1.10 -2.05
C THR A 88 10.34 0.12 -1.64
N HIS A 89 10.99 -0.53 -2.61
CA HIS A 89 12.09 -1.46 -2.32
C HIS A 89 13.31 -0.73 -1.76
N GLU A 90 13.99 -1.35 -0.80
CA GLU A 90 15.18 -0.80 -0.12
C GLU A 90 16.33 -0.41 -1.06
N SER A 91 16.43 -1.04 -2.23
CA SER A 91 17.45 -0.71 -3.23
C SER A 91 17.10 0.49 -4.12
N VAL A 92 15.86 0.99 -4.06
CA VAL A 92 15.37 2.09 -4.90
C VAL A 92 14.90 3.28 -4.06
N ALA A 93 14.10 3.02 -3.03
CA ALA A 93 13.46 4.04 -2.21
C ALA A 93 14.43 5.13 -1.67
N PRO A 94 15.66 4.80 -1.22
CA PRO A 94 16.60 5.81 -0.74
C PRO A 94 17.14 6.77 -1.80
N TYR A 95 16.99 6.42 -3.09
CA TYR A 95 17.53 7.16 -4.22
C TYR A 95 16.50 7.98 -4.98
N ILE A 96 15.23 7.93 -4.56
CA ILE A 96 14.14 8.66 -5.17
C ILE A 96 13.43 9.53 -4.14
N GLU A 97 12.77 10.60 -4.60
CA GLU A 97 11.97 11.44 -3.73
C GLU A 97 10.75 10.67 -3.18
N GLU A 98 10.42 10.90 -1.92
CA GLU A 98 9.33 10.21 -1.22
C GLU A 98 7.97 10.37 -1.93
N ARG A 99 7.75 11.49 -2.62
CA ARG A 99 6.52 11.71 -3.41
C ARG A 99 6.30 10.69 -4.53
N TYR A 100 7.34 9.99 -4.93
CA TYR A 100 7.27 8.93 -5.95
C TYR A 100 7.15 7.52 -5.34
N TRP A 101 7.07 7.41 -4.03
CA TRP A 101 6.83 6.13 -3.39
C TRP A 101 5.35 5.75 -3.53
N HIS A 102 5.06 4.71 -4.24
CA HIS A 102 3.72 4.19 -4.41
C HIS A 102 3.37 3.26 -3.25
N ARG A 103 2.88 3.81 -2.15
CA ARG A 103 2.52 3.07 -0.94
C ARG A 103 1.15 2.40 -1.11
N ALA A 104 1.13 1.07 -1.24
CA ALA A 104 -0.11 0.32 -1.36
C ALA A 104 -0.98 0.45 -0.12
N ILE A 105 -2.29 0.55 -0.35
CA ILE A 105 -3.28 0.46 0.72
C ILE A 105 -3.61 -1.00 0.95
N GLY A 106 -3.38 -1.48 2.17
CA GLY A 106 -3.79 -2.79 2.63
C GLY A 106 -4.95 -2.68 3.61
N VAL A 107 -5.82 -3.67 3.58
CA VAL A 107 -6.90 -3.83 4.56
C VAL A 107 -6.66 -5.13 5.31
N MET A 108 -6.74 -5.06 6.62
CA MET A 108 -6.67 -6.23 7.49
C MET A 108 -7.95 -6.34 8.28
N SER A 109 -8.53 -7.54 8.34
CA SER A 109 -9.66 -7.85 9.20
C SER A 109 -9.31 -9.01 10.13
N VAL A 110 -9.85 -8.95 11.34
CA VAL A 110 -9.80 -10.06 12.29
C VAL A 110 -11.22 -10.57 12.48
N THR A 111 -11.44 -11.83 12.14
CA THR A 111 -12.74 -12.47 12.26
C THR A 111 -12.77 -13.33 13.52
N TYR A 112 -13.72 -13.02 14.41
CA TYR A 112 -14.02 -13.83 15.59
C TYR A 112 -15.23 -14.71 15.32
N THR A 113 -15.15 -15.96 15.77
CA THR A 113 -16.29 -16.88 15.77
C THR A 113 -17.12 -16.69 17.06
N ALA A 114 -18.35 -17.19 17.06
CA ALA A 114 -19.24 -17.09 18.21
C ALA A 114 -18.74 -17.85 19.46
N ASP A 115 -17.76 -18.72 19.28
CA ASP A 115 -17.10 -19.52 20.32
C ASP A 115 -15.69 -18.99 20.66
N ASP A 116 -15.44 -17.69 20.40
CA ASP A 116 -14.23 -16.95 20.78
C ASP A 116 -12.92 -17.40 20.10
N TYR A 117 -13.00 -18.01 18.91
CA TYR A 117 -11.83 -18.33 18.12
C TYR A 117 -11.57 -17.23 17.06
N ILE A 118 -10.29 -17.07 16.71
CA ILE A 118 -9.86 -16.23 15.59
C ILE A 118 -9.67 -17.12 14.35
N MET A 119 -10.29 -16.74 13.25
CA MET A 119 -10.08 -17.41 11.98
C MET A 119 -8.76 -16.95 11.34
N LEU A 120 -7.89 -17.90 11.06
CA LEU A 120 -6.64 -17.68 10.33
C LEU A 120 -6.67 -18.46 9.02
N GLY A 121 -6.26 -17.80 7.95
CA GLY A 121 -6.06 -18.43 6.64
C GLY A 121 -4.62 -18.85 6.43
N ILE A 122 -4.41 -19.96 5.76
CA ILE A 122 -3.09 -20.36 5.27
C ILE A 122 -2.92 -19.76 3.88
N ARG A 123 -1.84 -18.98 3.69
CA ARG A 123 -1.55 -18.34 2.41
C ARG A 123 -1.18 -19.35 1.35
N SER A 124 -1.64 -19.14 0.13
CA SER A 124 -1.21 -19.93 -1.02
C SER A 124 0.31 -19.80 -1.22
N PRO A 125 1.04 -20.91 -1.43
CA PRO A 125 2.47 -20.85 -1.71
C PRO A 125 2.82 -20.14 -3.03
N LYS A 126 1.82 -19.85 -3.88
CA LYS A 126 2.01 -19.08 -5.12
C LYS A 126 2.11 -17.57 -4.89
N ILE A 127 1.76 -17.09 -3.70
CA ILE A 127 1.86 -15.68 -3.34
C ILE A 127 3.14 -15.52 -2.53
N ASP A 128 4.20 -15.13 -3.19
CA ASP A 128 5.45 -14.78 -2.53
C ASP A 128 5.39 -13.30 -2.12
N TRP A 129 5.36 -13.07 -0.83
CA TRP A 129 5.71 -11.78 -0.26
C TRP A 129 7.14 -11.95 0.21
N GLY A 130 8.08 -11.60 -0.62
CA GLY A 130 9.47 -11.67 -0.21
C GLY A 130 9.68 -11.01 1.15
N LEU A 131 9.73 -11.83 2.17
CA LEU A 131 10.30 -11.54 3.47
C LEU A 131 11.76 -11.96 3.46
#